data_c420c764adc83c0ad33cb7907243a832
#
_entry.id   c420c764adc83c0ad33cb7907243a832
#
_cell.length_a   1.000
_cell.length_b   1.000
_cell.length_c   1.000
_cell.angle_alpha   90.00
_cell.angle_beta   90.00
_cell.angle_gamma   90.00
#
_symmetry.space_group_name_H-M   'P 1'
#
loop_
_entity.id
_entity.type
_entity.pdbx_description
1 polymer ?
#
loop_
_entity_poly.entity_id
_entity_poly.type
_entity_poly.pdbx_seq_one_letter_code
_entity_poly.pdbx_strand_id
1 'polypeptide(L)'
;APDSRVVDSRTTDDGNSIRRRRECTVCGKRFTTYEAVEKVPLMVIKNDGSRAVFAKEKILQGIIRSCYKRDIPTEKMIKLADAIEREICNTMKHEIPSKIIGEVVMKHLKTFDKVAYIRFASVYRKFSDIDNFKQELENLNSMNKDKQK
;
A
#
# COMPACT_ATOMS: atom_id res chain seq x y z
N ALA A 1 -13.37 -4.49 36.03
CA ALA A 1 -14.46 -3.66 36.51
C ALA A 1 -15.36 -3.30 35.31
N PRO A 2 -16.67 -3.48 35.40
CA PRO A 2 -17.59 -3.16 34.29
C PRO A 2 -17.64 -1.66 34.01
N ASP A 3 -17.24 -0.81 34.95
CA ASP A 3 -17.33 0.63 34.81
C ASP A 3 -16.07 1.33 35.33
N SER A 4 -15.49 2.20 34.48
CA SER A 4 -14.29 2.98 34.84
C SER A 4 -14.25 4.29 34.08
N ARG A 5 -13.76 5.36 34.73
CA ARG A 5 -13.53 6.66 34.10
C ARG A 5 -12.07 6.86 33.76
N VAL A 6 -11.80 7.60 32.69
CA VAL A 6 -10.45 8.02 32.31
C VAL A 6 -10.06 9.24 33.16
N VAL A 7 -8.93 9.16 33.85
CA VAL A 7 -8.40 10.23 34.69
C VAL A 7 -7.31 11.02 33.96
N ASP A 8 -6.49 10.34 33.16
CA ASP A 8 -5.40 10.95 32.38
C ASP A 8 -5.19 10.18 31.07
N SER A 9 -4.77 10.87 30.02
CA SER A 9 -4.47 10.29 28.70
C SER A 9 -3.21 10.93 28.17
N ARG A 10 -2.23 10.10 27.77
CA ARG A 10 -0.97 10.56 27.15
C ARG A 10 -0.61 9.64 26.00
N THR A 11 -0.09 10.22 24.93
CA THR A 11 0.54 9.45 23.86
C THR A 11 1.82 8.80 24.40
N THR A 12 2.09 7.57 24.00
CA THR A 12 3.36 6.90 24.32
C THR A 12 4.50 7.52 23.52
N ASP A 13 5.74 7.39 24.02
CA ASP A 13 6.93 8.01 23.43
C ASP A 13 7.19 7.57 21.98
N ASP A 14 6.74 6.38 21.60
CA ASP A 14 6.76 5.85 20.24
C ASP A 14 5.64 6.38 19.33
N GLY A 15 4.68 7.14 19.86
CA GLY A 15 3.56 7.74 19.14
C GLY A 15 2.50 6.76 18.65
N ASN A 16 2.65 5.45 18.90
CA ASN A 16 1.81 4.40 18.31
C ASN A 16 0.65 3.95 19.21
N SER A 17 0.63 4.39 20.48
CA SER A 17 -0.42 4.04 21.42
C SER A 17 -0.76 5.18 22.38
N ILE A 18 -1.93 5.10 22.98
CA ILE A 18 -2.38 6.04 23.99
C ILE A 18 -2.40 5.30 25.33
N ARG A 19 -1.62 5.80 26.28
CA ARG A 19 -1.65 5.35 27.66
C ARG A 19 -2.78 6.09 28.39
N ARG A 20 -3.74 5.35 28.93
CA ARG A 20 -4.84 5.91 29.72
C ARG A 20 -4.76 5.45 31.16
N ARG A 21 -4.76 6.42 32.09
CA ARG A 21 -4.93 6.14 33.51
C ARG A 21 -6.41 6.16 33.82
N ARG A 22 -6.92 5.05 34.35
CA ARG A 22 -8.34 4.85 34.63
C ARG A 22 -8.56 4.61 36.12
N GLU A 23 -9.76 4.97 36.58
CA GLU A 23 -10.20 4.74 37.94
C GLU A 23 -11.53 3.99 37.95
N CYS A 24 -11.61 2.91 38.69
CA CYS A 24 -12.87 2.17 38.85
C CYS A 24 -13.88 3.04 39.59
N THR A 25 -15.09 3.19 39.07
CA THR A 25 -16.14 4.00 39.65
C THR A 25 -16.74 3.37 40.91
N VAL A 26 -16.56 2.06 41.10
CA VAL A 26 -17.11 1.32 42.24
C VAL A 26 -16.14 1.30 43.42
N CYS A 27 -14.87 1.01 43.21
CA CYS A 27 -13.91 0.80 44.31
C CYS A 27 -12.76 1.84 44.35
N GLY A 28 -12.73 2.81 43.41
CA GLY A 28 -11.69 3.84 43.36
C GLY A 28 -10.29 3.34 42.93
N LYS A 29 -10.12 2.05 42.67
CA LYS A 29 -8.83 1.49 42.27
C LYS A 29 -8.40 2.06 40.95
N ARG A 30 -7.14 2.54 40.89
CA ARG A 30 -6.53 3.09 39.66
C ARG A 30 -5.75 1.98 38.95
N PHE A 31 -5.87 1.98 37.62
CA PHE A 31 -5.14 1.09 36.71
C PHE A 31 -4.81 1.79 35.42
N THR A 32 -3.87 1.23 34.66
CA THR A 32 -3.44 1.77 33.39
C THR A 32 -3.87 0.83 32.27
N THR A 33 -4.39 1.42 31.19
CA THR A 33 -4.68 0.70 29.95
C THR A 33 -3.91 1.35 28.79
N TYR A 34 -3.63 0.58 27.77
CA TYR A 34 -3.06 1.04 26.54
C TYR A 34 -4.06 0.81 25.41
N GLU A 35 -4.30 1.86 24.64
CA GLU A 35 -5.10 1.81 23.40
C GLU A 35 -4.14 1.88 22.25
N ALA A 36 -4.07 0.83 21.46
CA ALA A 36 -3.24 0.75 20.27
C ALA A 36 -4.08 0.36 19.06
N VAL A 37 -3.66 0.84 17.88
CA VAL A 37 -4.31 0.40 16.65
C VAL A 37 -3.96 -1.07 16.42
N GLU A 38 -4.98 -1.90 16.31
CA GLU A 38 -4.79 -3.31 15.97
C GLU A 38 -4.22 -3.40 14.54
N LYS A 39 -3.01 -3.94 14.41
CA LYS A 39 -2.38 -4.21 13.12
C LYS A 39 -2.78 -5.60 12.67
N VAL A 40 -3.91 -5.72 12.01
CA VAL A 40 -4.26 -6.96 11.31
C VAL A 40 -3.41 -7.04 10.03
N PRO A 41 -2.60 -8.08 9.84
CA PRO A 41 -1.78 -8.22 8.65
C PRO A 41 -2.68 -8.39 7.41
N LEU A 42 -2.43 -7.58 6.39
CA LEU A 42 -3.10 -7.74 5.09
C LEU A 42 -2.55 -8.98 4.38
N MET A 43 -3.44 -9.87 3.98
CA MET A 43 -3.10 -11.08 3.23
C MET A 43 -3.29 -10.88 1.74
N VAL A 44 -2.35 -11.39 0.96
CA VAL A 44 -2.41 -11.39 -0.51
C VAL A 44 -2.80 -12.77 -0.99
N ILE A 45 -3.86 -12.83 -1.79
CA ILE A 45 -4.27 -14.06 -2.48
C ILE A 45 -3.56 -14.11 -3.83
N LYS A 46 -2.67 -15.08 -4.01
CA LYS A 46 -1.95 -15.30 -5.27
C LYS A 46 -2.85 -15.95 -6.33
N ASN A 47 -2.37 -15.94 -7.58
CA ASN A 47 -3.11 -16.52 -8.72
C ASN A 47 -3.35 -18.03 -8.59
N ASP A 48 -2.51 -18.75 -7.84
CA ASP A 48 -2.65 -20.18 -7.52
C ASP A 48 -3.58 -20.45 -6.32
N GLY A 49 -4.17 -19.39 -5.73
CA GLY A 49 -5.03 -19.48 -4.55
C GLY A 49 -4.27 -19.49 -3.22
N SER A 50 -2.95 -19.55 -3.21
CA SER A 50 -2.15 -19.48 -1.99
C SER A 50 -2.19 -18.08 -1.38
N ARG A 51 -2.01 -18.00 -0.05
CA ARG A 51 -2.01 -16.76 0.72
C ARG A 51 -0.60 -16.42 1.20
N ALA A 52 -0.27 -15.15 1.16
CA ALA A 52 0.98 -14.62 1.69
C ALA A 52 0.72 -13.28 2.38
N VAL A 53 1.54 -12.94 3.37
CA VAL A 53 1.47 -11.60 3.99
C VAL A 53 1.88 -10.56 2.97
N PHE A 54 1.15 -9.45 2.93
CA PHE A 54 1.52 -8.29 2.11
C PHE A 54 2.89 -7.76 2.53
N ALA A 55 3.75 -7.51 1.56
CA ALA A 55 5.09 -6.98 1.77
C ALA A 55 5.37 -5.85 0.77
N LYS A 56 5.51 -4.63 1.27
CA LYS A 56 5.85 -3.44 0.48
C LYS A 56 7.16 -3.62 -0.29
N GLU A 57 8.11 -4.34 0.29
CA GLU A 57 9.42 -4.61 -0.31
C GLU A 57 9.32 -5.29 -1.68
N LYS A 58 8.32 -6.15 -1.89
CA LYS A 58 8.06 -6.79 -3.19
C LYS A 58 7.61 -5.81 -4.24
N ILE A 59 6.77 -4.85 -3.86
CA ILE A 59 6.33 -3.75 -4.74
C ILE A 59 7.54 -2.87 -5.09
N LEU A 60 8.31 -2.46 -4.09
CA LEU A 60 9.50 -1.63 -4.30
C LEU A 60 10.50 -2.30 -5.23
N GLN A 61 10.79 -3.59 -5.05
CA GLN A 61 11.66 -4.35 -5.95
C GLN A 61 11.13 -4.38 -7.39
N GLY A 62 9.82 -4.55 -7.58
CA GLY A 62 9.18 -4.49 -8.90
C GLY A 62 9.35 -3.13 -9.56
N ILE A 63 9.17 -2.05 -8.80
CA ILE A 63 9.38 -0.66 -9.26
C ILE A 63 10.85 -0.43 -9.64
N ILE A 64 11.80 -0.80 -8.79
CA ILE A 64 13.24 -0.64 -9.04
C ILE A 64 13.65 -1.37 -10.32
N ARG A 65 13.22 -2.61 -10.52
CA ARG A 65 13.50 -3.38 -11.76
C ARG A 65 12.95 -2.69 -13.00
N SER A 66 11.75 -2.12 -12.90
CA SER A 66 11.09 -1.42 -14.01
C SER A 66 11.77 -0.09 -14.33
N CYS A 67 12.34 0.56 -13.32
CA CYS A 67 13.09 1.82 -13.43
C CYS A 67 14.60 1.62 -13.75
N TYR A 68 15.06 0.39 -13.99
CA TYR A 68 16.47 0.13 -14.26
C TYR A 68 17.00 0.96 -15.43
N LYS A 69 18.18 1.60 -15.25
CA LYS A 69 18.78 2.56 -16.19
C LYS A 69 17.89 3.77 -16.53
N ARG A 70 16.93 4.10 -15.68
CA ARG A 70 16.22 5.38 -15.74
C ARG A 70 16.86 6.35 -14.74
N ASP A 71 16.96 7.61 -15.09
CA ASP A 71 17.48 8.66 -14.20
C ASP A 71 16.39 9.07 -13.18
N ILE A 72 16.05 8.12 -12.30
CA ILE A 72 15.03 8.30 -11.27
C ILE A 72 15.68 8.04 -9.91
N PRO A 73 15.71 9.03 -9.01
CA PRO A 73 16.23 8.85 -7.67
C PRO A 73 15.50 7.75 -6.90
N THR A 74 16.25 6.91 -6.18
CA THR A 74 15.71 5.82 -5.36
C THR A 74 14.65 6.32 -4.35
N GLU A 75 14.85 7.52 -3.80
CA GLU A 75 13.91 8.15 -2.89
C GLU A 75 12.51 8.35 -3.50
N LYS A 76 12.44 8.71 -4.80
CA LYS A 76 11.16 8.82 -5.51
C LYS A 76 10.47 7.46 -5.67
N MET A 77 11.24 6.40 -5.90
CA MET A 77 10.72 5.04 -5.98
C MET A 77 10.18 4.55 -4.65
N ILE A 78 10.85 4.89 -3.54
CA ILE A 78 10.39 4.58 -2.18
C ILE A 78 9.08 5.34 -1.88
N LYS A 79 9.02 6.63 -2.17
CA LYS A 79 7.79 7.42 -1.98
C LYS A 79 6.62 6.89 -2.82
N LEU A 80 6.90 6.39 -4.02
CA LEU A 80 5.89 5.74 -4.85
C LEU A 80 5.39 4.45 -4.21
N ALA A 81 6.28 3.61 -3.71
CA ALA A 81 5.90 2.38 -3.00
C ALA A 81 5.08 2.66 -1.73
N ASP A 82 5.42 3.71 -0.98
CA ASP A 82 4.67 4.17 0.19
C ASP A 82 3.25 4.64 -0.17
N ALA A 83 3.12 5.36 -1.29
CA ALA A 83 1.81 5.80 -1.78
C ALA A 83 0.92 4.62 -2.20
N ILE A 84 1.50 3.63 -2.87
CA ILE A 84 0.82 2.40 -3.28
C ILE A 84 0.40 1.59 -2.05
N GLU A 85 1.29 1.38 -1.08
CA GLU A 85 0.97 0.72 0.18
C GLU A 85 -0.21 1.38 0.89
N ARG A 86 -0.18 2.72 0.98
CA ARG A 86 -1.25 3.50 1.61
C ARG A 86 -2.59 3.32 0.90
N GLU A 87 -2.61 3.36 -0.43
CA GLU A 87 -3.84 3.13 -1.20
C GLU A 87 -4.40 1.72 -0.95
N ILE A 88 -3.53 0.70 -0.93
CA ILE A 88 -3.92 -0.69 -0.69
C ILE A 88 -4.44 -0.87 0.74
N CYS A 89 -3.74 -0.35 1.75
CA CYS A 89 -4.14 -0.48 3.15
C CYS A 89 -5.42 0.30 3.47
N ASN A 90 -5.66 1.43 2.80
CA ASN A 90 -6.88 2.22 2.97
C ASN A 90 -8.15 1.52 2.48
N THR A 91 -8.04 0.42 1.73
CA THR A 91 -9.21 -0.39 1.35
C THR A 91 -9.86 -1.08 2.56
N MET A 92 -9.21 -1.12 3.71
CA MET A 92 -9.64 -1.78 4.96
C MET A 92 -10.01 -3.26 4.79
N LYS A 93 -9.54 -3.90 3.74
CA LYS A 93 -9.73 -5.33 3.49
C LYS A 93 -8.67 -6.14 4.22
N HIS A 94 -9.04 -7.29 4.73
CA HIS A 94 -8.09 -8.23 5.36
C HIS A 94 -7.36 -9.10 4.31
N GLU A 95 -7.97 -9.27 3.16
CA GLU A 95 -7.44 -10.03 2.03
C GLU A 95 -7.60 -9.26 0.72
N ILE A 96 -6.57 -9.31 -0.13
CA ILE A 96 -6.58 -8.66 -1.44
C ILE A 96 -5.96 -9.58 -2.50
N PRO A 97 -6.60 -9.76 -3.66
CA PRO A 97 -6.01 -10.49 -4.78
C PRO A 97 -4.75 -9.78 -5.29
N SER A 98 -3.70 -10.55 -5.62
CA SER A 98 -2.45 -10.02 -6.20
C SER A 98 -2.70 -9.24 -7.49
N LYS A 99 -3.72 -9.60 -8.25
CA LYS A 99 -4.16 -8.88 -9.45
C LYS A 99 -4.54 -7.42 -9.15
N ILE A 100 -5.27 -7.17 -8.07
CA ILE A 100 -5.65 -5.80 -7.67
C ILE A 100 -4.41 -4.99 -7.30
N ILE A 101 -3.46 -5.60 -6.57
CA ILE A 101 -2.18 -4.95 -6.25
C ILE A 101 -1.45 -4.54 -7.53
N GLY A 102 -1.37 -5.44 -8.51
CA GLY A 102 -0.74 -5.14 -9.80
C GLY A 102 -1.42 -3.99 -10.53
N GLU A 103 -2.74 -3.92 -10.55
CA GLU A 103 -3.48 -2.80 -11.16
C GLU A 103 -3.21 -1.46 -10.44
N VAL A 104 -3.11 -1.46 -9.11
CA VAL A 104 -2.75 -0.27 -8.34
C VAL A 104 -1.32 0.18 -8.69
N VAL A 105 -0.36 -0.74 -8.75
CA VAL A 105 1.03 -0.43 -9.16
C VAL A 105 1.05 0.15 -10.58
N MET A 106 0.33 -0.46 -11.52
CA MET A 106 0.21 0.01 -12.90
C MET A 106 -0.34 1.44 -12.99
N LYS A 107 -1.41 1.71 -12.25
CA LYS A 107 -2.04 3.04 -12.16
C LYS A 107 -1.02 4.11 -11.73
N HIS A 108 -0.24 3.83 -10.70
CA HIS A 108 0.78 4.74 -10.19
C HIS A 108 1.97 4.90 -11.15
N LEU A 109 2.48 3.81 -11.72
CA LEU A 109 3.58 3.86 -12.69
C LEU A 109 3.23 4.65 -13.95
N LYS A 110 1.98 4.60 -14.38
CA LYS A 110 1.49 5.28 -15.58
C LYS A 110 1.76 6.80 -15.54
N THR A 111 1.60 7.42 -14.38
CA THR A 111 1.87 8.84 -14.17
C THR A 111 3.30 9.12 -13.73
N PHE A 112 3.99 8.13 -13.19
CA PHE A 112 5.32 8.25 -12.66
C PHE A 112 6.41 8.21 -13.74
N ASP A 113 6.45 7.15 -14.54
CA ASP A 113 7.37 6.99 -15.68
C ASP A 113 6.79 5.99 -16.69
N LYS A 114 6.59 6.45 -17.93
CA LYS A 114 5.94 5.66 -18.98
C LYS A 114 6.74 4.43 -19.40
N VAL A 115 8.08 4.53 -19.39
CA VAL A 115 8.95 3.41 -19.74
C VAL A 115 8.92 2.35 -18.63
N ALA A 116 8.97 2.77 -17.36
CA ALA A 116 8.82 1.87 -16.23
C ALA A 116 7.43 1.20 -16.24
N TYR A 117 6.38 1.95 -16.58
CA TYR A 117 5.04 1.38 -16.76
C TYR A 117 5.03 0.24 -17.78
N ILE A 118 5.56 0.46 -19.00
CA ILE A 118 5.58 -0.56 -20.06
C ILE A 118 6.40 -1.78 -19.65
N ARG A 119 7.54 -1.58 -19.01
CA ARG A 119 8.36 -2.68 -18.52
C ARG A 119 7.64 -3.51 -17.46
N PHE A 120 6.99 -2.85 -16.53
CA PHE A 120 6.18 -3.53 -15.51
C PHE A 120 5.01 -4.28 -16.14
N ALA A 121 4.30 -3.63 -17.06
CA ALA A 121 3.18 -4.22 -17.78
C ALA A 121 3.59 -5.48 -18.57
N SER A 122 4.77 -5.46 -19.21
CA SER A 122 5.25 -6.60 -20.01
C SER A 122 5.44 -7.86 -19.18
N VAL A 123 5.84 -7.73 -17.92
CA VAL A 123 5.98 -8.86 -16.98
C VAL A 123 4.65 -9.20 -16.32
N TYR A 124 3.93 -8.20 -15.88
CA TYR A 124 2.69 -8.36 -15.11
C TYR A 124 1.55 -8.94 -15.95
N ARG A 125 1.33 -8.40 -17.16
CA ARG A 125 0.26 -8.83 -18.08
C ARG A 125 0.63 -10.01 -18.96
N LYS A 126 1.91 -10.45 -18.94
CA LYS A 126 2.42 -11.57 -19.74
C LYS A 126 1.95 -11.44 -21.19
N PHE A 127 2.34 -10.34 -21.87
CA PHE A 127 2.01 -10.16 -23.28
C PHE A 127 2.39 -11.39 -24.10
N SER A 128 1.39 -11.99 -24.77
CA SER A 128 1.58 -13.18 -25.57
C SER A 128 2.05 -12.87 -26.98
N ASP A 129 1.84 -11.64 -27.46
CA ASP A 129 2.20 -11.18 -28.80
C ASP A 129 2.46 -9.68 -28.85
N ILE A 130 2.92 -9.21 -30.03
CA ILE A 130 3.25 -7.82 -30.31
C ILE A 130 2.01 -6.93 -30.33
N ASP A 131 0.85 -7.46 -30.69
CA ASP A 131 -0.38 -6.67 -30.82
C ASP A 131 -0.91 -6.25 -29.44
N ASN A 132 -0.83 -7.10 -28.44
CA ASN A 132 -1.12 -6.74 -27.05
C ASN A 132 -0.20 -5.63 -26.54
N PHE A 133 1.09 -5.69 -26.93
CA PHE A 133 2.06 -4.65 -26.58
C PHE A 133 1.76 -3.31 -27.27
N LYS A 134 1.43 -3.32 -28.56
CA LYS A 134 1.03 -2.13 -29.31
C LYS A 134 -0.21 -1.48 -28.71
N GLN A 135 -1.22 -2.25 -28.38
CA GLN A 135 -2.45 -1.76 -27.77
C GLN A 135 -2.20 -1.06 -26.44
N GLU A 136 -1.29 -1.59 -25.63
CA GLU A 136 -0.91 -0.94 -24.37
C GLU A 136 -0.17 0.38 -24.59
N LEU A 137 0.68 0.47 -25.61
CA LEU A 137 1.34 1.73 -26.03
C LEU A 137 0.34 2.77 -26.51
N GLU A 138 -0.64 2.38 -27.31
CA GLU A 138 -1.69 3.27 -27.80
C GLU A 138 -2.55 3.82 -26.66
N ASN A 139 -2.91 2.98 -25.69
CA ASN A 139 -3.63 3.39 -24.47
C ASN A 139 -2.84 4.43 -23.65
N LEU A 140 -1.52 4.33 -23.64
CA LEU A 140 -0.67 5.34 -22.96
C LEU A 140 -0.64 6.67 -23.73
N ASN A 141 -0.66 6.64 -25.06
CA ASN A 141 -0.54 7.83 -25.89
C ASN A 141 -1.87 8.58 -25.99
N SER A 142 -3.01 7.91 -26.03
CA SER A 142 -4.33 8.53 -26.12
C SER A 142 -4.65 9.45 -24.95
N MET A 143 -4.19 9.11 -23.75
CA MET A 143 -4.38 9.94 -22.55
C MET A 143 -3.54 11.21 -22.49
N ASN A 144 -2.54 11.37 -23.39
CA ASN A 144 -1.76 12.61 -23.47
C ASN A 144 -2.47 13.71 -24.26
N LYS A 145 -3.43 13.35 -25.13
CA LYS A 145 -4.17 14.33 -25.95
C LYS A 145 -5.22 15.08 -25.12
N ASP A 146 -5.71 14.48 -24.05
CA ASP A 146 -6.75 15.09 -23.20
C ASP A 146 -6.20 16.05 -22.12
N LYS A 147 -4.87 16.09 -21.93
CA LYS A 147 -4.22 17.02 -20.97
C LYS A 147 -3.64 18.29 -21.64
N GLN A 148 -3.81 18.47 -22.94
CA GLN A 148 -3.33 19.66 -23.69
C GLN A 148 -4.48 20.52 -24.26
N LYS A 149 -5.70 20.37 -23.70
CA LYS A 149 -6.79 21.32 -23.96
C LYS A 149 -7.15 22.11 -22.72
#